data_03b25424aa144112675505b11f610b2a
#
_entry.id   03b25424aa144112675505b11f610b2a
#
_cell.length_a   1.000
_cell.length_b   1.000
_cell.length_c   1.000
_cell.angle_alpha   90.00
_cell.angle_beta   90.00
_cell.angle_gamma   90.00
#
_symmetry.space_group_name_H-M   'P 1'
#
loop_
_entity.id
_entity.type
_entity.pdbx_description
1 polymer ?
#
loop_
_entity_poly.entity_id
_entity_poly.type
_entity_poly.pdbx_seq_one_letter_code
_entity_poly.pdbx_strand_id
1 'polypeptide(L)'
;MIPLFAQTAHRYAVITHAHADHYDPVAVQSVLGEQGSVICHRSISGSVAHNTLRVQGVELYEPAPLDWLSADVMATAVPASDGWGDPQVSWIIDGGGRRIIHCGDTLWHGHWWNIARQYGPFDLAFVPINGVTYQRGRYTGSLIPATMTPEQAVTAGHVLGATRVCPIHYGMHDPGHYVEYPHAEATFLDIARQLGVHTLVLRPGEWVDWDSHADTDARPHMRGT
;
A
#
# COMPACT_ATOMS: atom_id res chain seq x y z
N MET A 1 -7.89 -11.71 15.79
CA MET A 1 -7.89 -11.27 14.38
C MET A 1 -8.79 -12.14 13.49
N ILE A 2 -8.76 -13.44 13.61
CA ILE A 2 -9.58 -14.38 12.82
C ILE A 2 -11.10 -14.14 12.88
N PRO A 3 -11.73 -13.74 14.01
CA PRO A 3 -13.17 -13.51 14.08
C PRO A 3 -13.70 -12.44 13.14
N LEU A 4 -12.90 -11.43 12.79
CA LEU A 4 -13.30 -10.31 11.91
C LEU A 4 -13.65 -10.77 10.48
N PHE A 5 -13.07 -11.88 10.03
CA PHE A 5 -13.27 -12.41 8.69
C PHE A 5 -14.13 -13.68 8.64
N ALA A 6 -14.63 -14.15 9.80
CA ALA A 6 -15.32 -15.43 9.90
C ALA A 6 -16.64 -15.49 9.08
N GLN A 7 -17.25 -14.36 8.83
CA GLN A 7 -18.54 -14.26 8.11
C GLN A 7 -18.41 -13.89 6.63
N THR A 8 -17.18 -13.73 6.12
CA THR A 8 -16.95 -13.39 4.70
C THR A 8 -16.92 -14.66 3.86
N ALA A 9 -17.68 -14.68 2.76
CA ALA A 9 -17.74 -15.83 1.85
C ALA A 9 -16.46 -15.99 1.02
N HIS A 10 -15.84 -14.86 0.63
CA HIS A 10 -14.62 -14.82 -0.16
C HIS A 10 -13.54 -14.02 0.56
N ARG A 11 -12.32 -14.51 0.53
CA ARG A 11 -11.18 -13.87 1.15
C ARG A 11 -9.99 -13.89 0.21
N TYR A 12 -9.34 -12.73 0.11
CA TYR A 12 -8.16 -12.57 -0.72
C TYR A 12 -7.06 -11.88 0.08
N ALA A 13 -5.84 -12.36 -0.10
CA ALA A 13 -4.64 -11.65 0.32
C ALA A 13 -3.95 -11.11 -0.91
N VAL A 14 -3.74 -9.81 -0.96
CA VAL A 14 -3.06 -9.13 -2.06
C VAL A 14 -1.67 -8.75 -1.56
N ILE A 15 -0.62 -9.36 -2.15
CA ILE A 15 0.75 -9.27 -1.63
C ILE A 15 1.57 -8.32 -2.48
N THR A 16 2.12 -7.28 -1.86
CA THR A 16 2.98 -6.30 -2.54
C THR A 16 4.35 -6.88 -2.88
N HIS A 17 4.96 -7.58 -1.93
CA HIS A 17 6.26 -8.25 -2.04
C HIS A 17 6.40 -9.33 -0.95
N ALA A 18 7.48 -10.12 -1.01
CA ALA A 18 7.63 -11.34 -0.21
C ALA A 18 8.54 -11.18 1.02
N HIS A 19 8.78 -9.95 1.51
CA HIS A 19 9.51 -9.78 2.78
C HIS A 19 8.69 -10.29 3.96
N ALA A 20 9.36 -10.71 5.02
CA ALA A 20 8.74 -11.42 6.15
C ALA A 20 7.75 -10.57 6.97
N ASP A 21 7.90 -9.26 6.93
CA ASP A 21 6.98 -8.28 7.55
C ASP A 21 5.73 -7.99 6.69
N HIS A 22 5.73 -8.42 5.42
CA HIS A 22 4.60 -8.27 4.49
C HIS A 22 3.93 -9.59 4.12
N TYR A 23 4.64 -10.71 4.26
CA TYR A 23 4.10 -12.02 3.94
C TYR A 23 4.52 -13.08 4.96
N ASP A 24 3.60 -13.43 5.84
CA ASP A 24 3.68 -14.61 6.70
C ASP A 24 2.69 -15.67 6.17
N PRO A 25 3.18 -16.77 5.58
CA PRO A 25 2.30 -17.79 4.99
C PRO A 25 1.37 -18.46 6.01
N VAL A 26 1.79 -18.60 7.27
CA VAL A 26 0.97 -19.19 8.32
C VAL A 26 -0.18 -18.26 8.70
N ALA A 27 0.13 -16.97 8.89
CA ALA A 27 -0.88 -15.95 9.16
C ALA A 27 -1.88 -15.82 8.01
N VAL A 28 -1.37 -15.74 6.77
CA VAL A 28 -2.20 -15.65 5.56
C VAL A 28 -3.10 -16.87 5.43
N GLN A 29 -2.57 -18.09 5.59
CA GLN A 29 -3.37 -19.33 5.55
C GLN A 29 -4.46 -19.32 6.62
N SER A 30 -4.16 -18.86 7.83
CA SER A 30 -5.13 -18.81 8.93
C SER A 30 -6.28 -17.84 8.69
N VAL A 31 -6.02 -16.73 7.98
CA VAL A 31 -7.03 -15.74 7.62
C VAL A 31 -7.85 -16.19 6.42
N LEU A 32 -7.20 -16.71 5.38
CA LEU A 32 -7.85 -17.10 4.13
C LEU A 32 -8.68 -18.39 4.30
N GLY A 33 -8.23 -19.32 5.13
CA GLY A 33 -8.82 -20.66 5.22
C GLY A 33 -8.61 -21.46 3.92
N GLU A 34 -9.45 -22.46 3.70
CA GLU A 34 -9.33 -23.37 2.55
C GLU A 34 -9.81 -22.76 1.22
N GLN A 35 -10.71 -21.77 1.28
CA GLN A 35 -11.37 -21.18 0.11
C GLN A 35 -10.73 -19.87 -0.36
N GLY A 36 -9.81 -19.32 0.44
CA GLY A 36 -9.18 -18.05 0.10
C GLY A 36 -8.09 -18.16 -0.95
N SER A 37 -7.74 -17.02 -1.53
CA SER A 37 -6.71 -16.93 -2.58
C SER A 37 -5.72 -15.81 -2.30
N VAL A 38 -4.48 -16.06 -2.69
CA VAL A 38 -3.40 -15.06 -2.70
C VAL A 38 -3.27 -14.51 -4.11
N ILE A 39 -3.22 -13.19 -4.24
CA ILE A 39 -2.94 -12.50 -5.49
C ILE A 39 -1.62 -11.76 -5.33
N CYS A 40 -0.72 -11.95 -6.27
CA CYS A 40 0.60 -11.33 -6.25
C CYS A 40 1.10 -11.06 -7.67
N HIS A 41 2.14 -10.24 -7.79
CA HIS A 41 2.83 -10.14 -9.08
C HIS A 41 3.50 -11.47 -9.43
N ARG A 42 3.47 -11.84 -10.72
CA ARG A 42 3.97 -13.14 -11.20
C ARG A 42 5.41 -13.43 -10.77
N SER A 43 6.27 -12.40 -10.69
CA SER A 43 7.67 -12.58 -10.30
C SER A 43 7.88 -13.15 -8.90
N ILE A 44 6.90 -12.98 -7.98
CA ILE A 44 6.99 -13.49 -6.61
C ILE A 44 6.07 -14.67 -6.33
N SER A 45 5.32 -15.16 -7.34
CA SER A 45 4.35 -16.24 -7.13
C SER A 45 4.98 -17.52 -6.56
N GLY A 46 6.21 -17.83 -6.94
CA GLY A 46 6.96 -18.96 -6.35
C GLY A 46 7.36 -18.73 -4.89
N SER A 47 7.67 -17.49 -4.52
CA SER A 47 8.08 -17.14 -3.15
C SER A 47 6.89 -17.11 -2.19
N VAL A 48 5.68 -16.80 -2.67
CA VAL A 48 4.46 -16.77 -1.84
C VAL A 48 3.67 -18.09 -1.88
N ALA A 49 4.07 -19.05 -2.72
CA ALA A 49 3.45 -20.36 -2.74
C ALA A 49 3.71 -21.11 -1.43
N HIS A 50 2.65 -21.56 -0.76
CA HIS A 50 2.74 -22.30 0.48
C HIS A 50 1.58 -23.28 0.64
N ASN A 51 1.89 -24.54 0.88
CA ASN A 51 0.91 -25.61 1.13
C ASN A 51 -0.29 -25.59 0.17
N THR A 52 -1.49 -25.38 0.72
CA THR A 52 -2.77 -25.39 0.00
C THR A 52 -3.24 -24.02 -0.45
N LEU A 53 -2.44 -22.95 -0.28
CA LEU A 53 -2.80 -21.61 -0.74
C LEU A 53 -2.98 -21.60 -2.26
N ARG A 54 -4.11 -21.07 -2.71
CA ARG A 54 -4.34 -20.77 -4.13
C ARG A 54 -3.62 -19.48 -4.45
N VAL A 55 -2.63 -19.51 -5.32
CA VAL A 55 -1.84 -18.35 -5.72
C VAL A 55 -2.15 -17.99 -7.17
N GLN A 56 -2.59 -16.75 -7.38
CA GLN A 56 -2.77 -16.16 -8.71
C GLN A 56 -1.67 -15.11 -8.94
N GLY A 57 -0.77 -15.38 -9.88
CA GLY A 57 0.22 -14.42 -10.35
C GLY A 57 -0.32 -13.58 -11.49
N VAL A 58 -0.24 -12.25 -11.38
CA VAL A 58 -0.66 -11.29 -12.41
C VAL A 58 0.52 -10.46 -12.91
N GLU A 59 0.36 -9.84 -14.07
CA GLU A 59 1.32 -8.86 -14.60
C GLU A 59 0.94 -7.43 -14.20
N LEU A 60 1.88 -6.49 -14.38
CA LEU A 60 1.59 -5.07 -14.19
C LEU A 60 0.48 -4.61 -15.14
N TYR A 61 -0.43 -3.81 -14.62
CA TYR A 61 -1.56 -3.23 -15.35
C TYR A 61 -2.62 -4.24 -15.81
N GLU A 62 -2.48 -5.50 -15.41
CA GLU A 62 -3.48 -6.55 -15.66
C GLU A 62 -4.49 -6.57 -14.50
N PRO A 63 -5.77 -6.20 -14.74
CA PRO A 63 -6.78 -6.26 -13.70
C PRO A 63 -7.14 -7.71 -13.37
N ALA A 64 -7.14 -8.07 -12.10
CA ALA A 64 -7.55 -9.36 -11.59
C ALA A 64 -8.85 -9.23 -10.79
N PRO A 65 -9.94 -9.92 -11.16
CA PRO A 65 -11.15 -9.92 -10.36
C PRO A 65 -10.91 -10.61 -9.02
N LEU A 66 -11.32 -9.97 -7.93
CA LEU A 66 -11.31 -10.56 -6.58
C LEU A 66 -12.58 -11.39 -6.33
N ASP A 67 -13.64 -11.12 -7.06
CA ASP A 67 -14.81 -11.98 -7.12
C ASP A 67 -15.07 -12.35 -8.58
N TRP A 68 -14.72 -13.58 -8.95
CA TRP A 68 -14.91 -14.07 -10.32
C TRP A 68 -16.39 -14.26 -10.70
N LEU A 69 -17.31 -14.22 -9.72
CA LEU A 69 -18.76 -14.31 -9.97
C LEU A 69 -19.38 -12.97 -10.32
N SER A 70 -18.91 -11.87 -9.70
CA SER A 70 -19.50 -10.54 -9.89
C SER A 70 -18.57 -9.58 -10.64
N ALA A 71 -17.25 -9.80 -10.60
CA ALA A 71 -16.23 -8.85 -11.07
C ALA A 71 -16.36 -7.44 -10.50
N ASP A 72 -17.05 -7.30 -9.35
CA ASP A 72 -17.36 -6.00 -8.75
C ASP A 72 -16.16 -5.42 -7.99
N VAL A 73 -15.17 -6.26 -7.68
CA VAL A 73 -13.93 -5.83 -7.01
C VAL A 73 -12.74 -6.31 -7.83
N MET A 74 -11.90 -5.37 -8.23
CA MET A 74 -10.72 -5.61 -9.06
C MET A 74 -9.46 -5.23 -8.30
N ALA A 75 -8.40 -6.05 -8.43
CA ALA A 75 -7.05 -5.72 -8.02
C ALA A 75 -6.17 -5.52 -9.25
N THR A 76 -5.43 -4.42 -9.31
CA THR A 76 -4.49 -4.13 -10.39
C THR A 76 -3.12 -3.84 -9.82
N ALA A 77 -2.11 -4.61 -10.23
CA ALA A 77 -0.72 -4.35 -9.90
C ALA A 77 -0.19 -3.17 -10.72
N VAL A 78 0.45 -2.20 -10.05
CA VAL A 78 1.13 -1.08 -10.69
C VAL A 78 2.56 -0.97 -10.20
N PRO A 79 3.46 -0.30 -10.94
CA PRO A 79 4.87 -0.23 -10.57
C PRO A 79 5.09 0.31 -9.17
N ALA A 80 6.00 -0.34 -8.46
CA ALA A 80 6.63 0.12 -7.23
C ALA A 80 8.13 -0.19 -7.30
N SER A 81 8.90 0.34 -6.36
CA SER A 81 10.35 0.14 -6.33
C SER A 81 10.78 -0.16 -4.90
N ASP A 82 11.26 -1.36 -4.67
CA ASP A 82 11.84 -1.76 -3.39
C ASP A 82 13.24 -1.17 -3.21
N GLY A 83 13.58 -0.79 -1.98
CA GLY A 83 14.86 -0.17 -1.66
C GLY A 83 16.06 -1.11 -1.78
N TRP A 84 15.84 -2.41 -1.78
CA TRP A 84 16.87 -3.43 -1.99
C TRP A 84 16.86 -4.02 -3.40
N GLY A 85 15.86 -3.62 -4.22
CA GLY A 85 15.70 -4.08 -5.58
C GLY A 85 14.96 -5.41 -5.70
N ASP A 86 14.31 -5.87 -4.63
CA ASP A 86 13.47 -7.05 -4.68
C ASP A 86 12.16 -6.75 -5.45
N PRO A 87 11.55 -7.75 -6.10
CA PRO A 87 10.32 -7.55 -6.85
C PRO A 87 9.18 -7.06 -5.95
N GLN A 88 8.65 -5.88 -6.25
CA GLN A 88 7.56 -5.25 -5.51
C GLN A 88 6.58 -4.57 -6.47
N VAL A 89 5.32 -4.53 -6.07
CA VAL A 89 4.26 -3.76 -6.74
C VAL A 89 3.43 -2.97 -5.73
N SER A 90 2.82 -1.89 -6.20
CA SER A 90 1.68 -1.28 -5.51
C SER A 90 0.39 -1.89 -6.02
N TRP A 91 -0.65 -1.91 -5.20
CA TRP A 91 -1.95 -2.45 -5.57
C TRP A 91 -3.03 -1.38 -5.60
N ILE A 92 -3.75 -1.34 -6.71
CA ILE A 92 -5.01 -0.60 -6.82
C ILE A 92 -6.14 -1.60 -6.59
N ILE A 93 -7.02 -1.29 -5.65
CA ILE A 93 -8.27 -2.02 -5.43
C ILE A 93 -9.42 -1.10 -5.82
N ASP A 94 -10.22 -1.54 -6.77
CA ASP A 94 -11.40 -0.84 -7.27
C ASP A 94 -12.64 -1.68 -6.99
N GLY A 95 -13.55 -1.17 -6.21
CA GLY A 95 -14.77 -1.91 -5.86
C GLY A 95 -15.67 -1.13 -4.91
N GLY A 96 -16.97 -1.45 -4.95
CA GLY A 96 -17.95 -0.78 -4.10
C GLY A 96 -18.06 0.73 -4.34
N GLY A 97 -17.74 1.21 -5.53
CA GLY A 97 -17.72 2.64 -5.86
C GLY A 97 -16.53 3.40 -5.25
N ARG A 98 -15.51 2.68 -4.76
CA ARG A 98 -14.29 3.23 -4.15
C ARG A 98 -13.05 2.72 -4.86
N ARG A 99 -12.05 3.57 -4.94
CA ARG A 99 -10.73 3.21 -5.47
C ARG A 99 -9.65 3.56 -4.47
N ILE A 100 -8.89 2.55 -4.04
CA ILE A 100 -7.79 2.73 -3.12
C ILE A 100 -6.47 2.29 -3.77
N ILE A 101 -5.36 2.86 -3.31
CA ILE A 101 -4.02 2.37 -3.66
C ILE A 101 -3.24 2.06 -2.39
N HIS A 102 -2.61 0.88 -2.34
CA HIS A 102 -1.66 0.49 -1.30
C HIS A 102 -0.27 0.40 -1.90
N CYS A 103 0.62 1.27 -1.45
CA CYS A 103 1.92 1.47 -2.09
C CYS A 103 3.00 0.45 -1.68
N GLY A 104 2.76 -0.36 -0.63
CA GLY A 104 3.82 -1.21 -0.06
C GLY A 104 4.96 -0.36 0.51
N ASP A 105 6.19 -0.86 0.43
CA ASP A 105 7.40 -0.21 0.95
C ASP A 105 8.13 0.64 -0.08
N THR A 106 7.44 1.10 -1.08
CA THR A 106 8.08 1.72 -2.24
C THR A 106 8.94 2.93 -1.90
N LEU A 107 10.01 3.07 -2.68
CA LEU A 107 10.73 4.33 -2.86
C LEU A 107 9.89 5.33 -3.66
N TRP A 108 10.30 6.60 -3.64
CA TRP A 108 9.86 7.55 -4.65
C TRP A 108 10.34 7.12 -6.04
N HIS A 109 9.44 7.04 -7.01
CA HIS A 109 9.73 6.64 -8.39
C HIS A 109 9.00 7.51 -9.43
N GLY A 110 9.36 7.39 -10.69
CA GLY A 110 8.81 8.21 -11.78
C GLY A 110 7.41 7.83 -12.26
N HIS A 111 6.80 6.77 -11.74
CA HIS A 111 5.51 6.26 -12.23
C HIS A 111 4.28 6.97 -11.63
N TRP A 112 4.42 7.80 -10.59
CA TRP A 112 3.31 8.41 -9.87
C TRP A 112 2.34 9.15 -10.79
N TRP A 113 2.84 9.99 -11.71
CA TRP A 113 2.01 10.72 -12.66
C TRP A 113 1.31 9.83 -13.69
N ASN A 114 1.95 8.72 -14.09
CA ASN A 114 1.32 7.76 -15.00
C ASN A 114 0.18 7.01 -14.31
N ILE A 115 0.40 6.58 -13.06
CA ILE A 115 -0.62 5.93 -12.23
C ILE A 115 -1.79 6.88 -12.00
N ALA A 116 -1.51 8.14 -11.63
CA ALA A 116 -2.54 9.17 -11.44
C ALA A 116 -3.38 9.40 -12.70
N ARG A 117 -2.72 9.54 -13.85
CA ARG A 117 -3.41 9.79 -15.12
C ARG A 117 -4.28 8.62 -15.58
N GLN A 118 -3.84 7.40 -15.33
CA GLN A 118 -4.51 6.19 -15.81
C GLN A 118 -5.61 5.71 -14.85
N TYR A 119 -5.41 5.86 -13.55
CA TYR A 119 -6.27 5.28 -12.53
C TYR A 119 -6.84 6.28 -11.51
N GLY A 120 -6.27 7.46 -11.41
CA GLY A 120 -6.74 8.47 -10.46
C GLY A 120 -8.10 9.09 -10.84
N PRO A 121 -8.74 9.85 -9.98
CA PRO A 121 -8.32 10.06 -8.60
C PRO A 121 -8.59 8.87 -7.69
N PHE A 122 -7.94 8.82 -6.52
CA PHE A 122 -8.13 7.78 -5.52
C PHE A 122 -8.93 8.31 -4.32
N ASP A 123 -9.79 7.47 -3.73
CA ASP A 123 -10.47 7.81 -2.47
C ASP A 123 -9.49 7.75 -1.29
N LEU A 124 -8.53 6.81 -1.33
CA LEU A 124 -7.54 6.63 -0.27
C LEU A 124 -6.23 6.07 -0.84
N ALA A 125 -5.10 6.64 -0.40
CA ALA A 125 -3.77 6.11 -0.66
C ALA A 125 -3.08 5.72 0.66
N PHE A 126 -2.64 4.46 0.77
CA PHE A 126 -1.78 3.97 1.83
C PHE A 126 -0.33 4.11 1.39
N VAL A 127 0.46 4.92 2.10
CA VAL A 127 1.82 5.30 1.71
C VAL A 127 2.82 5.05 2.84
N PRO A 128 3.99 4.43 2.58
CA PRO A 128 5.01 4.25 3.61
C PRO A 128 5.65 5.60 3.94
N ILE A 129 5.98 5.82 5.22
CA ILE A 129 6.55 7.10 5.69
C ILE A 129 7.82 6.96 6.52
N ASN A 130 8.30 5.73 6.73
CA ASN A 130 9.41 5.52 7.65
C ASN A 130 10.76 6.03 7.12
N GLY A 131 10.93 6.27 5.81
CA GLY A 131 12.15 6.81 5.23
C GLY A 131 13.41 6.13 5.74
N VAL A 132 13.36 4.81 5.90
CA VAL A 132 14.36 4.04 6.62
C VAL A 132 15.73 4.08 5.94
N THR A 133 16.78 4.27 6.72
CA THR A 133 18.17 4.13 6.27
C THR A 133 18.83 2.95 6.97
N TYR A 134 19.55 2.13 6.21
CA TYR A 134 20.31 0.99 6.75
C TYR A 134 21.71 1.41 7.14
N GLN A 135 22.12 1.04 8.36
CA GLN A 135 23.44 1.39 8.88
C GLN A 135 24.39 0.20 8.96
N ARG A 136 23.85 -1.00 9.16
CA ARG A 136 24.61 -2.24 9.31
C ARG A 136 23.77 -3.44 8.89
N GLY A 137 24.40 -4.62 8.84
CA GLY A 137 23.74 -5.89 8.66
C GLY A 137 24.13 -6.57 7.35
N ARG A 138 23.19 -7.23 6.71
CA ARG A 138 23.41 -7.98 5.46
C ARG A 138 23.85 -7.08 4.29
N TYR A 139 23.47 -5.82 4.32
CA TYR A 139 23.73 -4.85 3.26
C TYR A 139 24.66 -3.75 3.72
N THR A 140 25.38 -3.15 2.77
CA THR A 140 26.19 -1.96 3.02
C THR A 140 25.28 -0.82 3.46
N GLY A 141 25.68 -0.11 4.51
CA GLY A 141 24.92 1.07 4.99
C GLY A 141 24.77 2.13 3.91
N SER A 142 23.62 2.79 3.89
CA SER A 142 23.27 3.85 2.94
C SER A 142 22.67 5.04 3.68
N LEU A 143 23.03 6.24 3.25
CA LEU A 143 22.37 7.48 3.68
C LEU A 143 21.10 7.78 2.87
N ILE A 144 20.87 7.03 1.80
CA ILE A 144 19.66 7.15 0.98
C ILE A 144 18.57 6.28 1.60
N PRO A 145 17.38 6.81 1.84
CA PRO A 145 16.26 6.04 2.33
C PRO A 145 15.90 4.86 1.41
N ALA A 146 15.54 3.73 2.02
CA ALA A 146 15.10 2.53 1.31
C ALA A 146 13.56 2.45 1.15
N THR A 147 12.84 3.43 1.69
CA THR A 147 11.41 3.65 1.51
C THR A 147 11.15 5.15 1.40
N MET A 148 9.92 5.56 1.10
CA MET A 148 9.59 6.99 1.03
C MET A 148 9.77 7.70 2.37
N THR A 149 10.30 8.92 2.32
CA THR A 149 10.24 9.86 3.45
C THR A 149 8.83 10.42 3.60
N PRO A 150 8.48 11.03 4.75
CA PRO A 150 7.19 11.69 4.94
C PRO A 150 6.85 12.70 3.83
N GLU A 151 7.83 13.49 3.39
CA GLU A 151 7.67 14.48 2.31
C GLU A 151 7.33 13.83 0.98
N GLN A 152 8.03 12.75 0.66
CA GLN A 152 7.80 11.98 -0.56
C GLN A 152 6.43 11.33 -0.55
N ALA A 153 6.02 10.79 0.59
CA ALA A 153 4.75 10.11 0.77
C ALA A 153 3.55 11.06 0.61
N VAL A 154 3.58 12.23 1.26
CA VAL A 154 2.54 13.26 1.08
C VAL A 154 2.50 13.72 -0.37
N THR A 155 3.66 13.95 -0.98
CA THR A 155 3.74 14.37 -2.38
C THR A 155 3.18 13.30 -3.32
N ALA A 156 3.45 12.01 -3.07
CA ALA A 156 2.89 10.91 -3.84
C ALA A 156 1.35 10.89 -3.74
N GLY A 157 0.79 11.00 -2.53
CA GLY A 157 -0.65 11.10 -2.32
C GLY A 157 -1.28 12.28 -3.04
N HIS A 158 -0.62 13.44 -3.02
CA HIS A 158 -1.06 14.64 -3.76
C HIS A 158 -1.05 14.42 -5.27
N VAL A 159 0.05 13.88 -5.82
CA VAL A 159 0.16 13.57 -7.26
C VAL A 159 -0.87 12.54 -7.71
N LEU A 160 -1.16 11.54 -6.88
CA LEU A 160 -2.19 10.53 -7.13
C LEU A 160 -3.61 11.11 -7.11
N GLY A 161 -3.80 12.34 -6.64
CA GLY A 161 -5.11 12.94 -6.48
C GLY A 161 -5.94 12.22 -5.41
N ALA A 162 -5.28 11.68 -4.39
CA ALA A 162 -5.96 10.95 -3.33
C ALA A 162 -6.78 11.92 -2.45
N THR A 163 -8.06 11.57 -2.24
CA THR A 163 -8.93 12.34 -1.34
C THR A 163 -8.42 12.30 0.10
N ARG A 164 -7.89 11.15 0.52
CA ARG A 164 -7.24 10.97 1.82
C ARG A 164 -5.95 10.18 1.65
N VAL A 165 -4.95 10.49 2.47
CA VAL A 165 -3.66 9.79 2.50
C VAL A 165 -3.44 9.20 3.88
N CYS A 166 -3.23 7.88 3.95
CA CYS A 166 -2.99 7.14 5.18
C CYS A 166 -1.50 6.75 5.27
N PRO A 167 -0.78 7.22 6.30
CA PRO A 167 0.59 6.81 6.52
C PRO A 167 0.63 5.37 7.04
N ILE A 168 1.53 4.59 6.48
CA ILE A 168 1.81 3.20 6.88
C ILE A 168 3.30 2.96 7.07
N HIS A 169 3.67 1.77 7.52
CA HIS A 169 5.05 1.28 7.61
C HIS A 169 5.96 2.22 8.41
N TYR A 170 5.59 2.50 9.66
CA TYR A 170 6.38 3.33 10.59
C TYR A 170 6.13 2.95 12.05
N GLY A 171 6.97 3.44 12.94
CA GLY A 171 6.87 3.17 14.38
C GLY A 171 7.45 1.83 14.79
N MET A 172 8.24 1.19 13.94
CA MET A 172 9.04 0.01 14.28
C MET A 172 10.44 0.44 14.68
N HIS A 173 10.99 -0.17 15.72
CA HIS A 173 12.29 0.18 16.24
C HIS A 173 13.24 -1.00 16.21
N ASP A 174 14.25 -0.93 15.34
CA ASP A 174 15.35 -1.90 15.30
C ASP A 174 16.71 -1.17 15.28
N PRO A 175 17.15 -0.67 16.46
CA PRO A 175 18.30 0.23 16.55
C PRO A 175 19.65 -0.41 16.19
N GLY A 176 19.68 -1.65 15.77
CA GLY A 176 20.90 -2.34 15.32
C GLY A 176 21.04 -2.43 13.81
N HIS A 177 19.95 -2.30 13.08
CA HIS A 177 19.91 -2.60 11.65
C HIS A 177 19.50 -1.40 10.80
N TYR A 178 18.51 -0.64 11.22
CA TYR A 178 18.03 0.53 10.47
C TYR A 178 17.63 1.68 11.39
N VAL A 179 17.52 2.85 10.80
CA VAL A 179 17.03 4.07 11.46
C VAL A 179 15.87 4.62 10.65
N GLU A 180 14.73 4.75 11.29
CA GLU A 180 13.58 5.43 10.70
C GLU A 180 13.78 6.94 10.64
N TYR A 181 13.03 7.58 9.75
CA TYR A 181 12.95 9.04 9.67
C TYR A 181 12.47 9.61 11.02
N PRO A 182 13.20 10.57 11.59
CA PRO A 182 12.86 11.12 12.90
C PRO A 182 11.46 11.74 12.89
N HIS A 183 10.62 11.36 13.86
CA HIS A 183 9.25 11.89 14.00
C HIS A 183 8.40 11.78 12.72
N ALA A 184 8.49 10.65 12.01
CA ALA A 184 7.88 10.44 10.71
C ALA A 184 6.40 10.83 10.63
N GLU A 185 5.57 10.38 11.60
CA GLU A 185 4.14 10.72 11.64
C GLU A 185 3.91 12.24 11.80
N ALA A 186 4.61 12.87 12.73
CA ALA A 186 4.45 14.31 12.98
C ALA A 186 4.87 15.12 11.74
N THR A 187 6.00 14.76 11.12
CA THR A 187 6.48 15.40 9.89
C THR A 187 5.49 15.21 8.74
N PHE A 188 4.96 13.99 8.57
CA PHE A 188 3.94 13.69 7.57
C PHE A 188 2.70 14.57 7.71
N LEU A 189 2.17 14.70 8.95
CA LEU A 189 0.99 15.52 9.24
C LEU A 189 1.24 17.01 9.01
N ASP A 190 2.43 17.50 9.37
CA ASP A 190 2.80 18.91 9.17
C ASP A 190 2.89 19.25 7.67
N ILE A 191 3.52 18.41 6.87
CA ILE A 191 3.64 18.62 5.42
C ILE A 191 2.28 18.48 4.74
N ALA A 192 1.48 17.47 5.12
CA ALA A 192 0.14 17.31 4.58
C ALA A 192 -0.72 18.56 4.80
N ARG A 193 -0.64 19.15 6.00
CA ARG A 193 -1.34 20.39 6.32
C ARG A 193 -0.86 21.57 5.47
N GLN A 194 0.45 21.68 5.23
CA GLN A 194 1.02 22.71 4.37
C GLN A 194 0.58 22.60 2.91
N LEU A 195 0.42 21.38 2.42
CA LEU A 195 0.01 21.09 1.04
C LEU A 195 -1.51 20.98 0.87
N GLY A 196 -2.30 21.12 1.94
CA GLY A 196 -3.75 20.93 1.90
C GLY A 196 -4.17 19.49 1.57
N VAL A 197 -3.34 18.50 1.94
CA VAL A 197 -3.63 17.08 1.75
C VAL A 197 -4.37 16.54 2.97
N HIS A 198 -5.55 15.95 2.76
CA HIS A 198 -6.28 15.34 3.86
C HIS A 198 -5.63 14.01 4.27
N THR A 199 -5.46 13.82 5.57
CA THR A 199 -4.83 12.63 6.13
C THR A 199 -5.81 11.77 6.91
N LEU A 200 -5.57 10.46 6.92
CA LEU A 200 -6.28 9.49 7.74
C LEU A 200 -5.25 8.65 8.48
N VAL A 201 -5.04 8.93 9.76
CA VAL A 201 -4.14 8.11 10.60
C VAL A 201 -4.97 7.03 11.26
N LEU A 202 -4.63 5.76 10.98
CA LEU A 202 -5.28 4.59 11.56
C LEU A 202 -4.33 3.87 12.50
N ARG A 203 -4.83 3.44 13.64
CA ARG A 203 -4.11 2.53 14.55
C ARG A 203 -4.41 1.08 14.17
N PRO A 204 -3.53 0.12 14.49
CA PRO A 204 -3.78 -1.28 14.24
C PRO A 204 -5.14 -1.74 14.80
N GLY A 205 -5.97 -2.31 13.94
CA GLY A 205 -7.33 -2.77 14.28
C GLY A 205 -8.44 -1.73 14.04
N GLU A 206 -8.12 -0.50 13.69
CA GLU A 206 -9.11 0.49 13.27
C GLU A 206 -9.52 0.29 11.81
N TRP A 207 -10.76 0.64 11.50
CA TRP A 207 -11.33 0.56 10.16
C TRP A 207 -11.44 1.94 9.53
N VAL A 208 -11.36 1.96 8.20
CA VAL A 208 -11.67 3.17 7.44
C VAL A 208 -13.17 3.45 7.56
N ASP A 209 -13.51 4.57 8.20
CA ASP A 209 -14.86 5.09 8.15
C ASP A 209 -15.05 5.84 6.83
N TRP A 210 -15.86 5.27 5.94
CA TRP A 210 -16.15 5.84 4.63
C TRP A 210 -17.25 6.91 4.68
N ASP A 211 -18.08 6.90 5.73
CA ASP A 211 -19.23 7.78 5.88
C ASP A 211 -18.90 9.02 6.72
N SER A 212 -17.81 9.00 7.46
CA SER A 212 -17.31 10.19 8.13
C SER A 212 -16.90 11.23 7.06
N HIS A 213 -17.71 12.26 6.90
CA HIS A 213 -17.41 13.41 6.07
C HIS A 213 -16.15 14.12 6.61
N ALA A 214 -14.97 13.81 6.08
CA ALA A 214 -13.90 14.78 6.07
C ALA A 214 -14.44 15.98 5.27
N ASP A 215 -14.43 17.16 5.88
CA ASP A 215 -14.93 18.42 5.33
C ASP A 215 -14.78 18.50 3.81
N THR A 216 -15.91 18.50 3.11
CA THR A 216 -15.99 18.56 1.66
C THR A 216 -15.84 19.99 1.12
N ASP A 217 -15.11 20.85 1.82
CA ASP A 217 -14.78 22.19 1.37
C ASP A 217 -13.32 22.28 0.93
N ALA A 218 -13.07 21.94 -0.32
CA ALA A 218 -12.11 22.53 -1.25
C ALA A 218 -11.70 21.53 -2.34
N ARG A 219 -12.54 21.33 -3.35
CA ARG A 219 -12.01 20.89 -4.66
C ARG A 219 -11.67 22.16 -5.46
N PRO A 220 -10.41 22.48 -5.71
CA PRO A 220 -10.12 23.41 -6.78
C PRO A 220 -10.42 22.71 -8.12
N HIS A 221 -11.41 23.22 -8.82
CA HIS A 221 -11.64 22.87 -10.21
C HIS A 221 -10.40 23.20 -11.04
N MET A 222 -9.54 22.23 -11.30
CA MET A 222 -8.59 22.37 -12.41
C MET A 222 -9.37 22.18 -13.70
N ARG A 223 -9.80 23.30 -14.29
CA ARG A 223 -10.22 23.33 -15.69
C ARG A 223 -8.94 23.23 -16.53
N GLY A 224 -8.88 22.14 -17.34
CA GLY A 224 -7.81 22.00 -18.33
C GLY A 224 -7.82 23.15 -19.33
N THR A 225 -6.65 23.62 -19.68
CA THR A 225 -6.31 24.30 -20.93
C THR A 225 -5.43 23.41 -21.76
#